data_3c865fd1f1087d559d21cef92951319b
#
_entry.id   3c865fd1f1087d559d21cef92951319b
#
_cell.length_a   1.000
_cell.length_b   1.000
_cell.length_c   1.000
_cell.angle_alpha   90.00
_cell.angle_beta   90.00
_cell.angle_gamma   90.00
#
_symmetry.space_group_name_H-M   'P 1'
#
loop_
_entity.id
_entity.type
_entity.pdbx_description
1 polymer ?
#
loop_
_entity_poly.entity_id
_entity_poly.type
_entity_poly.pdbx_seq_one_letter_code
_entity_poly.pdbx_strand_id
1 'polypeptide(L)'
;AKYAVLTVSTGVLAREQIKFYPALPPRKQEAINLLPIGLLNKIGLEFDPRWKGAHQGQSADYLIGENDFCSIEFGFYDSNIAVGFVGGRFAEQLEMDGPGTATSFCLDSLKAIFGNDIVKFIHKTTETAWKSNKNTHGSYSYAVPGGHGARQTLAEPLDDRLFFAGEATMSNTQATVHGAYLSGIEVAEKISKIDK
;
A
#
# COMPACT_ATOMS: atom_id res chain seq x y z
N ALA A 1 -10.12 28.36 5.00
CA ALA A 1 -11.03 27.66 4.07
C ALA A 1 -12.35 27.36 4.76
N LYS A 2 -13.45 27.28 3.99
CA LYS A 2 -14.77 26.92 4.51
C LYS A 2 -14.81 25.42 4.87
N TYR A 3 -14.23 24.60 4.01
CA TYR A 3 -14.12 23.16 4.16
C TYR A 3 -12.68 22.68 3.99
N ALA A 4 -12.34 21.55 4.62
CA ALA A 4 -11.10 20.83 4.41
C ALA A 4 -11.39 19.33 4.21
N VAL A 5 -10.66 18.69 3.31
CA VAL A 5 -10.74 17.24 3.09
C VAL A 5 -9.37 16.63 3.32
N LEU A 6 -9.28 15.70 4.26
CA LEU A 6 -8.05 14.96 4.57
C LEU A 6 -8.06 13.63 3.82
N THR A 7 -7.02 13.40 3.03
CA THR A 7 -6.84 12.19 2.22
C THR A 7 -5.54 11.46 2.52
N VAL A 8 -4.90 11.81 3.63
CA VAL A 8 -3.66 11.18 4.09
C VAL A 8 -3.90 9.77 4.62
N SER A 9 -2.87 8.94 4.61
CA SER A 9 -2.95 7.58 5.15
C SER A 9 -3.25 7.57 6.66
N THR A 10 -3.81 6.48 7.16
CA THR A 10 -3.96 6.27 8.60
C THR A 10 -2.62 6.26 9.33
N GLY A 11 -1.52 5.90 8.64
CA GLY A 11 -0.17 5.98 9.19
C GLY A 11 0.30 7.42 9.49
N VAL A 12 -0.10 8.39 8.67
CA VAL A 12 0.15 9.82 8.90
C VAL A 12 -0.69 10.34 10.06
N LEU A 13 -1.98 9.96 10.12
CA LEU A 13 -2.90 10.36 11.20
C LEU A 13 -2.45 9.79 12.55
N ALA A 14 -2.10 8.51 12.61
CA ALA A 14 -1.67 7.84 13.85
C ALA A 14 -0.35 8.41 14.42
N ARG A 15 0.51 8.99 13.58
CA ARG A 15 1.76 9.64 14.01
C ARG A 15 1.58 11.11 14.38
N GLU A 16 0.35 11.60 14.35
CA GLU A 16 0.03 13.00 14.65
C GLU A 16 0.88 14.02 13.89
N GLN A 17 1.25 13.70 12.66
CA GLN A 17 1.98 14.64 11.80
C GLN A 17 1.14 15.86 11.42
N ILE A 18 -0.19 15.73 11.50
CA ILE A 18 -1.14 16.83 11.39
C ILE A 18 -1.69 17.11 12.79
N LYS A 19 -1.48 18.31 13.30
CA LYS A 19 -2.05 18.73 14.57
C LYS A 19 -3.42 19.35 14.38
N PHE A 20 -4.38 18.93 15.19
CA PHE A 20 -5.76 19.41 15.16
C PHE A 20 -6.05 20.28 16.37
N TYR A 21 -6.73 21.40 16.15
CA TYR A 21 -7.20 22.31 17.20
C TYR A 21 -8.68 22.66 16.95
N PRO A 22 -9.63 22.19 17.79
CA PRO A 22 -9.43 21.24 18.88
C PRO A 22 -8.93 19.87 18.41
N ALA A 23 -8.43 19.04 19.33
CA ALA A 23 -7.98 17.68 19.05
C ALA A 23 -9.13 16.84 18.46
N LEU A 24 -8.77 15.83 17.64
CA LEU A 24 -9.77 14.88 17.12
C LEU A 24 -10.53 14.21 18.28
N PRO A 25 -11.84 13.98 18.15
CA PRO A 25 -12.63 13.29 19.15
C PRO A 25 -12.06 11.89 19.46
N PRO A 26 -12.16 11.39 20.72
CA PRO A 26 -11.61 10.10 21.11
C PRO A 26 -12.04 8.94 20.19
N ARG A 27 -13.31 8.90 19.77
CA ARG A 27 -13.82 7.88 18.84
C ARG A 27 -13.11 7.90 17.48
N LYS A 28 -12.70 9.08 17.00
CA LYS A 28 -11.97 9.23 15.74
C LYS A 28 -10.53 8.74 15.89
N GLN A 29 -9.90 9.06 17.02
CA GLN A 29 -8.54 8.58 17.36
C GLN A 29 -8.54 7.06 17.50
N GLU A 30 -9.54 6.48 18.16
CA GLU A 30 -9.72 5.03 18.27
C GLU A 30 -9.87 4.38 16.89
N ALA A 31 -10.73 4.94 16.02
CA ALA A 31 -10.90 4.44 14.65
C ALA A 31 -9.58 4.46 13.86
N ILE A 32 -8.75 5.49 13.99
CA ILE A 32 -7.42 5.56 13.39
C ILE A 32 -6.52 4.42 13.91
N ASN A 33 -6.53 4.16 15.22
CA ASN A 33 -5.73 3.11 15.84
C ASN A 33 -6.20 1.68 15.46
N LEU A 34 -7.49 1.51 15.20
CA LEU A 34 -8.08 0.24 14.73
C LEU A 34 -7.85 -0.01 13.22
N LEU A 35 -7.31 0.97 12.51
CA LEU A 35 -6.99 0.91 11.08
C LEU A 35 -5.49 1.18 10.82
N PRO A 36 -4.59 0.38 11.39
CA PRO A 36 -3.16 0.57 11.12
C PRO A 36 -2.85 0.38 9.64
N ILE A 37 -1.68 0.90 9.23
CA ILE A 37 -1.22 0.76 7.87
C ILE A 37 -0.33 -0.47 7.72
N GLY A 38 -0.66 -1.32 6.73
CA GLY A 38 0.12 -2.48 6.36
C GLY A 38 1.29 -2.13 5.45
N LEU A 39 2.09 -3.13 5.14
CA LEU A 39 3.22 -2.99 4.23
C LEU A 39 3.19 -4.09 3.17
N LEU A 40 3.22 -3.67 1.91
CA LEU A 40 3.43 -4.50 0.74
C LEU A 40 4.31 -3.73 -0.23
N ASN A 41 5.56 -4.12 -0.32
CA ASN A 41 6.50 -3.55 -1.27
C ASN A 41 6.52 -4.33 -2.58
N LYS A 42 6.89 -3.63 -3.63
CA LYS A 42 6.98 -4.15 -4.98
C LYS A 42 8.39 -3.97 -5.52
N ILE A 43 8.86 -5.00 -6.20
CA ILE A 43 10.11 -4.99 -6.95
C ILE A 43 9.77 -5.14 -8.42
N GLY A 44 9.93 -4.07 -9.19
CA GLY A 44 9.74 -4.09 -10.65
C GLY A 44 10.99 -4.61 -11.34
N LEU A 45 10.81 -5.52 -12.29
CA LEU A 45 11.86 -6.18 -13.05
C LEU A 45 11.52 -6.09 -14.54
N GLU A 46 12.39 -5.45 -15.32
CA GLU A 46 12.26 -5.40 -16.78
C GLU A 46 13.12 -6.50 -17.40
N PHE A 47 12.47 -7.44 -18.07
CA PHE A 47 13.14 -8.56 -18.73
C PHE A 47 13.46 -8.26 -20.19
N ASP A 48 14.51 -8.90 -20.70
CA ASP A 48 14.77 -8.99 -22.13
C ASP A 48 13.58 -9.70 -22.81
N PRO A 49 12.97 -9.12 -23.84
CA PRO A 49 11.84 -9.76 -24.55
C PRO A 49 12.18 -11.12 -25.17
N ARG A 50 13.45 -11.46 -25.29
CA ARG A 50 13.94 -12.78 -25.75
C ARG A 50 13.82 -13.86 -24.70
N TRP A 51 13.75 -13.49 -23.42
CA TRP A 51 13.53 -14.47 -22.36
C TRP A 51 12.10 -15.00 -22.42
N LYS A 52 11.96 -16.33 -22.46
CA LYS A 52 10.66 -17.01 -22.60
C LYS A 52 10.42 -17.99 -21.45
N GLY A 53 11.06 -17.79 -20.32
CA GLY A 53 10.99 -18.70 -19.17
C GLY A 53 9.67 -18.62 -18.38
N ALA A 54 8.90 -17.55 -18.55
CA ALA A 54 7.57 -17.43 -17.98
C ALA A 54 6.65 -16.62 -18.91
N HIS A 55 5.34 -16.82 -18.78
CA HIS A 55 4.31 -16.17 -19.60
C HIS A 55 3.45 -15.24 -18.73
N GLN A 56 2.72 -14.36 -19.40
CA GLN A 56 1.72 -13.51 -18.76
C GLN A 56 0.77 -14.32 -17.88
N GLY A 57 0.49 -13.82 -16.68
CA GLY A 57 -0.39 -14.44 -15.71
C GLY A 57 0.20 -15.63 -14.96
N GLN A 58 1.47 -15.98 -15.22
CA GLN A 58 2.20 -16.92 -14.36
C GLN A 58 2.79 -16.21 -13.16
N SER A 59 2.82 -16.92 -12.03
CA SER A 59 3.54 -16.49 -10.82
C SER A 59 4.59 -17.51 -10.44
N ALA A 60 5.60 -17.04 -9.74
CA ALA A 60 6.61 -17.87 -9.11
C ALA A 60 6.78 -17.42 -7.66
N ASP A 61 6.60 -18.36 -6.74
CA ASP A 61 6.70 -18.11 -5.32
C ASP A 61 7.96 -18.75 -4.76
N TYR A 62 8.74 -17.97 -4.01
CA TYR A 62 9.92 -18.44 -3.33
C TYR A 62 9.79 -18.18 -1.83
N LEU A 63 9.80 -19.26 -1.07
CA LEU A 63 9.65 -19.24 0.38
C LEU A 63 10.99 -19.55 1.05
N ILE A 64 11.40 -18.70 2.00
CA ILE A 64 12.54 -18.93 2.89
C ILE A 64 12.01 -18.97 4.31
N GLY A 65 12.19 -20.12 4.98
CA GLY A 65 11.65 -20.30 6.33
C GLY A 65 10.12 -20.35 6.38
N GLU A 66 9.53 -19.84 7.46
CA GLU A 66 8.09 -19.95 7.69
C GLU A 66 7.29 -18.77 7.15
N ASN A 67 7.89 -17.58 7.03
CA ASN A 67 7.15 -16.36 6.76
C ASN A 67 7.78 -15.41 5.72
N ASP A 68 9.00 -15.70 5.30
CA ASP A 68 9.73 -14.82 4.39
C ASP A 68 9.58 -15.35 2.97
N PHE A 69 8.82 -14.65 2.16
CA PHE A 69 8.58 -15.05 0.79
C PHE A 69 8.57 -13.87 -0.17
N CYS A 70 8.87 -14.18 -1.43
CA CYS A 70 8.66 -13.29 -2.56
C CYS A 70 7.73 -13.99 -3.54
N SER A 71 6.61 -13.37 -3.86
CA SER A 71 5.74 -13.77 -4.96
C SER A 71 6.06 -12.92 -6.17
N ILE A 72 6.34 -13.54 -7.30
CA ILE A 72 6.75 -12.83 -8.52
C ILE A 72 5.72 -13.12 -9.60
N GLU A 73 5.04 -12.08 -10.07
CA GLU A 73 4.07 -12.16 -11.16
C GLU A 73 4.69 -11.65 -12.47
N PHE A 74 4.51 -12.38 -13.56
CA PHE A 74 5.11 -12.10 -14.86
C PHE A 74 4.10 -11.53 -15.85
N GLY A 75 4.60 -10.68 -16.76
CA GLY A 75 3.86 -10.23 -17.92
C GLY A 75 2.76 -9.22 -17.59
N PHE A 76 2.99 -8.31 -16.68
CA PHE A 76 2.04 -7.23 -16.37
C PHE A 76 1.65 -6.46 -17.64
N TYR A 77 0.35 -6.36 -17.93
CA TYR A 77 -0.19 -5.62 -19.08
C TYR A 77 0.42 -6.02 -20.44
N ASP A 78 0.58 -7.31 -20.69
CA ASP A 78 1.21 -7.84 -21.90
C ASP A 78 2.63 -7.33 -22.16
N SER A 79 3.36 -7.03 -21.12
CA SER A 79 4.72 -6.48 -21.20
C SER A 79 5.78 -7.50 -20.78
N ASN A 80 7.04 -7.12 -20.92
CA ASN A 80 8.21 -7.84 -20.41
C ASN A 80 8.55 -7.47 -18.96
N ILE A 81 7.55 -7.00 -18.19
CA ILE A 81 7.72 -6.62 -16.79
C ILE A 81 7.20 -7.74 -15.89
N ALA A 82 8.01 -8.07 -14.89
CA ALA A 82 7.57 -8.84 -13.73
C ALA A 82 7.59 -7.95 -12.48
N VAL A 83 6.73 -8.30 -11.52
CA VAL A 83 6.67 -7.61 -10.23
C VAL A 83 6.79 -8.62 -9.10
N GLY A 84 7.86 -8.48 -8.31
CA GLY A 84 8.01 -9.18 -7.04
C GLY A 84 7.25 -8.46 -5.92
N PHE A 85 6.64 -9.22 -5.03
CA PHE A 85 5.89 -8.75 -3.89
C PHE A 85 6.51 -9.30 -2.60
N VAL A 86 6.81 -8.40 -1.67
CA VAL A 86 7.24 -8.72 -0.31
C VAL A 86 6.38 -7.95 0.68
N GLY A 87 5.95 -8.59 1.77
CA GLY A 87 4.97 -8.00 2.67
C GLY A 87 5.32 -8.11 4.16
N GLY A 88 4.54 -7.39 4.98
CA GLY A 88 4.56 -7.50 6.42
C GLY A 88 5.90 -7.15 7.07
N ARG A 89 6.27 -7.89 8.11
CA ARG A 89 7.53 -7.68 8.86
C ARG A 89 8.76 -7.93 8.01
N PHE A 90 8.68 -8.88 7.09
CA PHE A 90 9.78 -9.18 6.19
C PHE A 90 10.10 -8.00 5.27
N ALA A 91 9.08 -7.38 4.65
CA ALA A 91 9.28 -6.18 3.85
C ALA A 91 9.84 -5.01 4.68
N GLU A 92 9.42 -4.87 5.95
CA GLU A 92 9.95 -3.86 6.87
C GLU A 92 11.44 -4.10 7.15
N GLN A 93 11.84 -5.36 7.38
CA GLN A 93 13.24 -5.71 7.57
C GLN A 93 14.07 -5.37 6.32
N LEU A 94 13.60 -5.73 5.13
CA LEU A 94 14.29 -5.40 3.88
C LEU A 94 14.46 -3.89 3.67
N GLU A 95 13.47 -3.08 4.04
CA GLU A 95 13.62 -1.62 4.02
C GLU A 95 14.66 -1.11 5.04
N MET A 96 14.70 -1.69 6.25
CA MET A 96 15.66 -1.34 7.30
C MET A 96 17.10 -1.70 6.91
N ASP A 97 17.29 -2.80 6.19
CA ASP A 97 18.60 -3.25 5.70
C ASP A 97 19.13 -2.36 4.56
N GLY A 98 18.28 -1.50 4.02
CA GLY A 98 18.64 -0.43 3.10
C GLY A 98 18.22 -0.63 1.64
N PRO A 99 18.40 0.43 0.82
CA PRO A 99 18.02 0.39 -0.59
C PRO A 99 18.72 -0.74 -1.35
N GLY A 100 17.97 -1.43 -2.20
CA GLY A 100 18.44 -2.55 -3.01
C GLY A 100 18.33 -3.92 -2.33
N THR A 101 18.04 -3.99 -1.03
CA THR A 101 17.94 -5.27 -0.32
C THR A 101 16.74 -6.09 -0.79
N ALA A 102 15.59 -5.46 -0.97
CA ALA A 102 14.41 -6.14 -1.51
C ALA A 102 14.64 -6.62 -2.95
N THR A 103 15.31 -5.82 -3.76
CA THR A 103 15.72 -6.20 -5.12
C THR A 103 16.66 -7.40 -5.10
N SER A 104 17.69 -7.38 -4.26
CA SER A 104 18.65 -8.49 -4.13
C SER A 104 17.95 -9.79 -3.73
N PHE A 105 17.05 -9.73 -2.75
CA PHE A 105 16.25 -10.87 -2.34
C PHE A 105 15.40 -11.43 -3.48
N CYS A 106 14.72 -10.56 -4.23
CA CYS A 106 13.92 -10.97 -5.38
C CYS A 106 14.77 -11.63 -6.49
N LEU A 107 15.97 -11.09 -6.75
CA LEU A 107 16.90 -11.67 -7.73
C LEU A 107 17.41 -13.04 -7.27
N ASP A 108 17.69 -13.22 -5.98
CA ASP A 108 18.11 -14.52 -5.43
C ASP A 108 16.97 -15.55 -5.48
N SER A 109 15.73 -15.12 -5.24
CA SER A 109 14.54 -15.93 -5.46
C SER A 109 14.42 -16.40 -6.91
N LEU A 110 14.61 -15.51 -7.88
CA LEU A 110 14.61 -15.86 -9.31
C LEU A 110 15.73 -16.83 -9.68
N LYS A 111 16.95 -16.63 -9.15
CA LYS A 111 18.07 -17.56 -9.36
C LYS A 111 17.77 -18.95 -8.81
N ALA A 112 17.14 -19.02 -7.65
CA ALA A 112 16.76 -20.31 -7.05
C ALA A 112 15.72 -21.06 -7.89
N ILE A 113 14.80 -20.35 -8.54
CA ILE A 113 13.73 -20.93 -9.35
C ILE A 113 14.20 -21.25 -10.77
N PHE A 114 14.89 -20.34 -11.43
CA PHE A 114 15.23 -20.40 -12.86
C PHE A 114 16.72 -20.62 -13.15
N GLY A 115 17.54 -20.70 -12.12
CA GLY A 115 18.99 -20.81 -12.25
C GLY A 115 19.70 -19.46 -12.37
N ASN A 116 21.03 -19.46 -12.14
CA ASN A 116 21.84 -18.23 -12.04
C ASN A 116 21.82 -17.38 -13.30
N ASP A 117 21.57 -17.97 -14.45
CA ASP A 117 21.62 -17.26 -15.74
C ASP A 117 20.45 -16.30 -15.96
N ILE A 118 19.40 -16.39 -15.15
CA ILE A 118 18.20 -15.52 -15.25
C ILE A 118 18.56 -14.03 -15.18
N VAL A 119 19.55 -13.66 -14.38
CA VAL A 119 19.97 -12.26 -14.20
C VAL A 119 20.50 -11.62 -15.48
N LYS A 120 20.99 -12.42 -16.45
CA LYS A 120 21.44 -11.93 -17.76
C LYS A 120 20.31 -11.37 -18.61
N PHE A 121 19.08 -11.73 -18.28
CA PHE A 121 17.88 -11.28 -18.98
C PHE A 121 17.17 -10.12 -18.26
N ILE A 122 17.68 -9.63 -17.13
CA ILE A 122 17.07 -8.53 -16.39
C ILE A 122 17.84 -7.24 -16.73
N HIS A 123 17.15 -6.31 -17.38
CA HIS A 123 17.72 -5.05 -17.85
C HIS A 123 17.66 -3.95 -16.80
N LYS A 124 16.57 -3.90 -16.06
CA LYS A 124 16.32 -2.84 -15.09
C LYS A 124 15.52 -3.36 -13.90
N THR A 125 15.83 -2.82 -12.74
CA THR A 125 15.09 -3.09 -11.50
C THR A 125 14.70 -1.79 -10.81
N THR A 126 13.63 -1.84 -10.04
CA THR A 126 13.21 -0.77 -9.14
C THR A 126 12.51 -1.38 -7.94
N GLU A 127 12.51 -0.70 -6.81
CA GLU A 127 11.79 -1.16 -5.62
C GLU A 127 11.05 -0.02 -4.94
N THR A 128 9.99 -0.35 -4.22
CA THR A 128 9.27 0.59 -3.37
C THR A 128 9.73 0.44 -1.92
N ALA A 129 9.62 1.54 -1.16
CA ALA A 129 9.92 1.59 0.27
C ALA A 129 8.83 2.42 0.97
N TRP A 130 7.64 1.82 1.09
CA TRP A 130 6.45 2.54 1.55
C TRP A 130 6.47 2.85 3.05
N LYS A 131 7.13 2.03 3.88
CA LYS A 131 7.22 2.23 5.32
C LYS A 131 8.06 3.44 5.68
N SER A 132 9.20 3.60 5.02
CA SER A 132 10.14 4.70 5.23
C SER A 132 9.69 6.01 4.56
N ASN A 133 8.71 5.95 3.66
CA ASN A 133 8.14 7.14 3.05
C ASN A 133 7.32 7.94 4.09
N LYS A 134 7.83 9.12 4.47
CA LYS A 134 7.22 10.01 5.47
C LYS A 134 5.80 10.50 5.14
N ASN A 135 5.37 10.39 3.88
CA ASN A 135 4.05 10.83 3.45
C ASN A 135 3.00 9.70 3.50
N THR A 136 3.41 8.45 3.69
CA THR A 136 2.50 7.30 3.67
C THR A 136 2.66 6.40 4.89
N HIS A 137 3.89 6.10 5.32
CA HIS A 137 4.27 5.19 6.40
C HIS A 137 3.81 3.74 6.24
N GLY A 138 3.53 3.34 5.01
CA GLY A 138 3.07 2.02 4.63
C GLY A 138 2.29 2.04 3.32
N SER A 139 1.66 0.92 2.96
CA SER A 139 1.02 0.72 1.67
C SER A 139 -0.48 1.03 1.70
N TYR A 140 -1.23 0.36 2.56
CA TYR A 140 -2.68 0.53 2.70
C TYR A 140 -3.17 0.10 4.08
N SER A 141 -4.36 0.57 4.46
CA SER A 141 -4.93 0.29 5.78
C SER A 141 -5.53 -1.12 5.88
N TYR A 142 -5.44 -1.73 7.05
CA TYR A 142 -6.18 -2.94 7.39
C TYR A 142 -6.90 -2.75 8.74
N ALA A 143 -7.97 -3.49 8.97
CA ALA A 143 -8.65 -3.47 10.25
C ALA A 143 -8.08 -4.56 11.16
N VAL A 144 -7.75 -4.21 12.40
CA VAL A 144 -7.39 -5.19 13.42
C VAL A 144 -8.65 -5.85 14.01
N PRO A 145 -8.56 -6.98 14.72
CA PRO A 145 -9.67 -7.54 15.46
C PRO A 145 -10.34 -6.48 16.35
N GLY A 146 -11.67 -6.38 16.29
CA GLY A 146 -12.43 -5.31 16.94
C GLY A 146 -12.60 -4.03 16.12
N GLY A 147 -11.92 -3.89 14.98
CA GLY A 147 -12.01 -2.71 14.09
C GLY A 147 -13.27 -2.65 13.21
N HIS A 148 -14.27 -3.49 13.45
CA HIS A 148 -15.55 -3.40 12.73
C HIS A 148 -16.17 -2.02 12.94
N GLY A 149 -16.56 -1.36 11.85
CA GLY A 149 -17.13 0.01 11.91
C GLY A 149 -16.09 1.14 11.98
N ALA A 150 -14.79 0.87 12.20
CA ALA A 150 -13.77 1.90 12.29
C ALA A 150 -13.66 2.74 11.00
N ARG A 151 -13.86 2.13 9.82
CA ARG A 151 -13.83 2.83 8.54
C ARG A 151 -14.97 3.83 8.41
N GLN A 152 -16.18 3.46 8.82
CA GLN A 152 -17.33 4.35 8.84
C GLN A 152 -17.09 5.51 9.83
N THR A 153 -16.59 5.22 11.03
CA THR A 153 -16.24 6.23 12.03
C THR A 153 -15.15 7.18 11.49
N LEU A 154 -14.15 6.65 10.79
CA LEU A 154 -13.13 7.48 10.14
C LEU A 154 -13.73 8.38 9.04
N ALA A 155 -14.72 7.90 8.29
CA ALA A 155 -15.37 8.64 7.20
C ALA A 155 -16.31 9.76 7.67
N GLU A 156 -16.76 9.73 8.94
CA GLU A 156 -17.66 10.75 9.46
C GLU A 156 -17.01 12.14 9.44
N PRO A 157 -17.70 13.18 8.95
CA PRO A 157 -17.17 14.54 9.02
C PRO A 157 -17.14 15.07 10.46
N LEU A 158 -16.35 16.09 10.69
CA LEU A 158 -16.36 16.86 11.95
C LEU A 158 -16.90 18.26 11.67
N ASP A 159 -17.97 18.62 12.40
CA ASP A 159 -18.67 19.91 12.34
C ASP A 159 -19.06 20.36 10.91
N ASP A 160 -19.32 19.39 10.02
CA ASP A 160 -19.57 19.62 8.60
C ASP A 160 -18.54 20.53 7.90
N ARG A 161 -17.33 20.56 8.40
CA ARG A 161 -16.21 21.37 7.92
C ARG A 161 -14.95 20.60 7.61
N LEU A 162 -14.66 19.54 8.37
CA LEU A 162 -13.51 18.69 8.18
C LEU A 162 -13.98 17.30 7.75
N PHE A 163 -13.58 16.89 6.57
CA PHE A 163 -13.97 15.64 5.92
C PHE A 163 -12.75 14.72 5.78
N PHE A 164 -13.01 13.42 5.71
CA PHE A 164 -12.00 12.39 5.51
C PHE A 164 -12.37 11.56 4.29
N ALA A 165 -11.42 11.37 3.40
CA ALA A 165 -11.56 10.52 2.23
C ALA A 165 -10.26 9.70 2.02
N GLY A 166 -10.33 8.68 1.21
CA GLY A 166 -9.23 7.75 0.94
C GLY A 166 -9.69 6.31 1.12
N GLU A 167 -8.85 5.35 0.74
CA GLU A 167 -9.18 3.92 0.81
C GLU A 167 -9.59 3.48 2.22
N ALA A 168 -8.99 4.09 3.26
CA ALA A 168 -9.24 3.74 4.66
C ALA A 168 -10.66 4.07 5.15
N THR A 169 -11.38 4.96 4.45
CA THR A 169 -12.77 5.34 4.78
C THR A 169 -13.82 4.44 4.13
N MET A 170 -13.40 3.52 3.26
CA MET A 170 -14.30 2.64 2.50
C MET A 170 -14.39 1.25 3.14
N SER A 171 -15.60 0.72 3.31
CA SER A 171 -15.82 -0.57 3.97
C SER A 171 -15.78 -1.76 3.00
N ASN A 172 -16.18 -1.55 1.75
CA ASN A 172 -16.29 -2.63 0.76
C ASN A 172 -15.21 -2.59 -0.33
N THR A 173 -14.53 -1.44 -0.47
CA THR A 173 -13.50 -1.21 -1.48
C THR A 173 -12.23 -0.65 -0.86
N GLN A 174 -11.97 -1.00 0.41
CA GLN A 174 -10.76 -0.63 1.12
C GLN A 174 -9.50 -1.17 0.43
N ALA A 175 -8.37 -0.52 0.70
CA ALA A 175 -7.07 -0.88 0.16
C ALA A 175 -6.98 -0.82 -1.39
N THR A 176 -7.90 -0.11 -2.04
CA THR A 176 -7.95 -0.02 -3.51
C THR A 176 -7.96 1.42 -4.00
N VAL A 177 -7.42 1.62 -5.20
CA VAL A 177 -7.43 2.94 -5.88
C VAL A 177 -8.85 3.41 -6.18
N HIS A 178 -9.71 2.51 -6.67
CA HIS A 178 -11.10 2.88 -6.96
C HIS A 178 -11.89 3.21 -5.69
N GLY A 179 -11.61 2.52 -4.57
CA GLY A 179 -12.20 2.89 -3.28
C GLY A 179 -11.79 4.30 -2.84
N ALA A 180 -10.51 4.62 -2.95
CA ALA A 180 -10.03 5.97 -2.66
C ALA A 180 -10.71 7.03 -3.55
N TYR A 181 -10.83 6.76 -4.85
CA TYR A 181 -11.49 7.66 -5.81
C TYR A 181 -12.98 7.86 -5.48
N LEU A 182 -13.72 6.79 -5.23
CA LEU A 182 -15.14 6.84 -4.88
C LEU A 182 -15.38 7.61 -3.57
N SER A 183 -14.53 7.41 -2.55
CA SER A 183 -14.62 8.16 -1.30
C SER A 183 -14.48 9.68 -1.50
N GLY A 184 -13.62 10.09 -2.44
CA GLY A 184 -13.45 11.49 -2.82
C GLY A 184 -14.72 12.07 -3.45
N ILE A 185 -15.39 11.33 -4.34
CA ILE A 185 -16.68 11.71 -4.94
C ILE A 185 -17.75 11.86 -3.85
N GLU A 186 -17.89 10.86 -2.97
CA GLU A 186 -18.87 10.92 -1.89
C GLU A 186 -18.71 12.16 -1.00
N VAL A 187 -17.46 12.52 -0.66
CA VAL A 187 -17.18 13.72 0.14
C VAL A 187 -17.50 14.98 -0.63
N ALA A 188 -17.14 15.06 -1.92
CA ALA A 188 -17.46 16.23 -2.75
C ALA A 188 -18.97 16.46 -2.86
N GLU A 189 -19.75 15.38 -3.03
CA GLU A 189 -21.22 15.47 -3.06
C GLU A 189 -21.81 15.91 -1.72
N LYS A 190 -21.25 15.44 -0.58
CA LYS A 190 -21.67 15.88 0.76
C LYS A 190 -21.45 17.38 0.92
N ILE A 191 -20.26 17.87 0.58
CA ILE A 191 -19.92 19.30 0.66
C ILE A 191 -20.85 20.14 -0.23
N SER A 192 -21.11 19.69 -1.45
CA SER A 192 -22.02 20.40 -2.39
C SER A 192 -23.45 20.51 -1.87
N LYS A 193 -23.91 19.58 -1.03
CA LYS A 193 -25.24 19.64 -0.41
C LYS A 193 -25.30 20.60 0.77
N ILE A 194 -24.20 20.74 1.51
CA ILE A 194 -24.08 21.65 2.66
C ILE A 194 -23.93 23.10 2.19
N ASP A 195 -23.37 23.32 1.02
CA ASP A 195 -23.06 24.64 0.49
C ASP A 195 -24.22 25.31 -0.26
N LYS A 196 -25.35 24.63 -0.34
CA LYS A 196 -26.60 25.14 -0.90
C LYS A 196 -27.43 25.84 0.15
#